data_358be763641890fdba8505a9f65c56c5
#
_entry.id   358be763641890fdba8505a9f65c56c5
#
_cell.length_a   1.000
_cell.length_b   1.000
_cell.length_c   1.000
_cell.angle_alpha   90.00
_cell.angle_beta   90.00
_cell.angle_gamma   90.00
#
_symmetry.space_group_name_H-M   'P 1'
#
loop_
_entity.id
_entity.type
_entity.pdbx_description
1 polymer ?
#
loop_
_entity_poly.entity_id
_entity_poly.type
_entity_poly.pdbx_seq_one_letter_code
_entity_poly.pdbx_strand_id
1 'polypeptide(L)'
;MASGVALRLRRSGFSVIMTELHQPLVVRRMVSFAEAIYQGEFEVEGEIAQRIEAFEDLHKVIRVGKIPLVVDPDGEVVDWLREETCERMAYVLVDARMTKKKPERSLEQADLVIGLGPGFTAGQDCHAVIETNRGHFLGRVIWDGCAQSDTGTPESVGNHSVERVLRSPTDGILKNLATIGDHISMGQTVAMVNGYRINAPFAGVLRGLLYPGLMVTSGMKIGDLDPRDDSRYCWLVSDKSLAVGGGVLEAILASPDVRRMLLKT
;
A
#
# COMPACT_ATOMS: atom_id res chain seq x y z
N MET A 1 2.46 0.17 -1.11
CA MET A 1 3.24 -0.75 -0.26
C MET A 1 2.37 -1.94 0.13
N ALA A 2 1.26 -1.75 0.84
CA ALA A 2 0.34 -2.82 1.26
C ALA A 2 0.01 -3.82 0.14
N SER A 3 -0.34 -3.36 -1.05
CA SER A 3 -0.67 -4.24 -2.19
C SER A 3 0.49 -5.12 -2.64
N GLY A 4 1.73 -4.62 -2.58
CA GLY A 4 2.91 -5.46 -2.90
C GLY A 4 3.20 -6.51 -1.83
N VAL A 5 2.93 -6.22 -0.57
CA VAL A 5 2.96 -7.19 0.53
C VAL A 5 1.88 -8.24 0.32
N ALA A 6 0.63 -7.81 0.12
CA ALA A 6 -0.51 -8.69 -0.12
C ALA A 6 -0.28 -9.64 -1.31
N LEU A 7 0.21 -9.10 -2.43
CA LEU A 7 0.57 -9.87 -3.63
C LEU A 7 1.64 -10.95 -3.30
N ARG A 8 2.68 -10.60 -2.56
CA ARG A 8 3.73 -11.53 -2.17
C ARG A 8 3.21 -12.65 -1.28
N LEU A 9 2.40 -12.31 -0.29
CA LEU A 9 1.80 -13.27 0.64
C LEU A 9 0.81 -14.20 -0.07
N ARG A 10 -0.08 -13.66 -0.91
CA ARG A 10 -1.02 -14.46 -1.71
C ARG A 10 -0.31 -15.48 -2.59
N ARG A 11 0.70 -15.06 -3.33
CA ARG A 11 1.53 -15.94 -4.17
C ARG A 11 2.34 -16.97 -3.38
N SER A 12 2.49 -16.75 -2.08
CA SER A 12 3.14 -17.70 -1.14
C SER A 12 2.12 -18.59 -0.42
N GLY A 13 0.83 -18.54 -0.79
CA GLY A 13 -0.21 -19.43 -0.27
C GLY A 13 -0.95 -18.93 0.98
N PHE A 14 -0.67 -17.69 1.44
CA PHE A 14 -1.37 -17.15 2.59
C PHE A 14 -2.75 -16.58 2.21
N SER A 15 -3.72 -16.76 3.09
CA SER A 15 -4.96 -15.98 3.06
C SER A 15 -4.66 -14.56 3.51
N VAL A 16 -5.13 -13.57 2.76
CA VAL A 16 -4.89 -12.16 3.04
C VAL A 16 -6.23 -11.43 3.11
N ILE A 17 -6.41 -10.63 4.15
CA ILE A 17 -7.51 -9.69 4.33
C ILE A 17 -6.88 -8.29 4.30
N MET A 18 -7.52 -7.34 3.63
CA MET A 18 -7.05 -5.96 3.59
C MET A 18 -8.10 -5.01 4.15
N THR A 19 -7.63 -3.98 4.85
CA THR A 19 -8.45 -2.85 5.29
C THR A 19 -8.00 -1.59 4.58
N GLU A 20 -8.92 -0.66 4.38
CA GLU A 20 -8.64 0.61 3.70
C GLU A 20 -9.56 1.72 4.22
N LEU A 21 -9.26 2.95 3.89
CA LEU A 21 -10.09 4.11 4.15
C LEU A 21 -11.28 4.19 3.18
N HIS A 22 -12.31 4.94 3.54
CA HIS A 22 -13.44 5.25 2.64
C HIS A 22 -13.01 5.93 1.34
N GLN A 23 -11.97 6.77 1.39
CA GLN A 23 -11.40 7.49 0.25
C GLN A 23 -9.88 7.35 0.23
N PRO A 24 -9.37 6.23 -0.31
CA PRO A 24 -7.94 6.00 -0.44
C PRO A 24 -7.21 7.06 -1.27
N LEU A 25 -6.18 7.68 -0.70
CA LEU A 25 -5.34 8.67 -1.38
C LEU A 25 -4.15 8.02 -2.09
N VAL A 26 -4.44 7.02 -2.93
CA VAL A 26 -3.40 6.24 -3.62
C VAL A 26 -3.13 6.84 -5.00
N VAL A 27 -1.88 7.30 -5.22
CA VAL A 27 -1.45 7.86 -6.50
C VAL A 27 -1.23 6.76 -7.55
N ARG A 28 -0.55 5.66 -7.17
CA ARG A 28 -0.27 4.54 -8.08
C ARG A 28 -1.40 3.49 -8.04
N ARG A 29 -2.59 3.91 -8.47
CA ARG A 29 -3.83 3.15 -8.36
C ARG A 29 -3.79 1.81 -9.09
N MET A 30 -3.20 1.76 -10.29
CA MET A 30 -3.17 0.56 -11.14
C MET A 30 -2.34 -0.61 -10.58
N VAL A 31 -1.60 -0.37 -9.50
CA VAL A 31 -0.86 -1.40 -8.74
C VAL A 31 -1.27 -1.41 -7.27
N SER A 32 -2.53 -1.02 -7.00
CA SER A 32 -3.06 -0.96 -5.62
C SER A 32 -4.45 -1.57 -5.53
N PHE A 33 -4.59 -2.54 -4.64
CA PHE A 33 -5.88 -3.14 -4.32
C PHE A 33 -6.89 -2.14 -3.73
N ALA A 34 -6.42 -1.00 -3.20
CA ALA A 34 -7.30 0.09 -2.74
C ALA A 34 -8.23 0.62 -3.84
N GLU A 35 -7.91 0.41 -5.13
CA GLU A 35 -8.78 0.76 -6.26
C GLU A 35 -10.13 0.00 -6.20
N ALA A 36 -10.16 -1.18 -5.58
CA ALA A 36 -11.40 -1.94 -5.37
C ALA A 36 -12.41 -1.22 -4.46
N ILE A 37 -11.98 -0.26 -3.63
CA ILE A 37 -12.91 0.58 -2.85
C ILE A 37 -13.84 1.37 -3.77
N TYR A 38 -13.31 1.82 -4.92
CA TYR A 38 -14.08 2.60 -5.89
C TYR A 38 -14.80 1.75 -6.93
N GLN A 39 -14.20 0.60 -7.31
CA GLN A 39 -14.68 -0.23 -8.43
C GLN A 39 -15.44 -1.49 -8.00
N GLY A 40 -15.44 -1.81 -6.68
CA GLY A 40 -15.97 -3.07 -6.15
C GLY A 40 -14.97 -4.22 -6.21
N GLU A 41 -14.32 -4.43 -7.35
CA GLU A 41 -13.22 -5.39 -7.54
C GLU A 41 -12.07 -4.72 -8.30
N PHE A 42 -10.85 -5.19 -8.02
CA PHE A 42 -9.67 -4.73 -8.76
C PHE A 42 -8.58 -5.80 -8.81
N GLU A 43 -7.99 -5.97 -9.99
CA GLU A 43 -6.92 -6.92 -10.22
C GLU A 43 -5.55 -6.23 -10.23
N VAL A 44 -4.58 -6.83 -9.54
CA VAL A 44 -3.16 -6.45 -9.59
C VAL A 44 -2.33 -7.69 -9.88
N GLU A 45 -1.73 -7.77 -11.04
CA GLU A 45 -0.83 -8.85 -11.47
C GLU A 45 -1.43 -10.27 -11.25
N GLY A 46 -2.70 -10.47 -11.58
CA GLY A 46 -3.39 -11.76 -11.51
C GLY A 46 -4.09 -12.05 -10.17
N GLU A 47 -3.85 -11.26 -9.13
CA GLU A 47 -4.59 -11.37 -7.87
C GLU A 47 -5.73 -10.33 -7.85
N ILE A 48 -6.91 -10.74 -7.37
CA ILE A 48 -8.10 -9.91 -7.35
C ILE A 48 -8.46 -9.57 -5.91
N ALA A 49 -8.60 -8.27 -5.61
CA ALA A 49 -9.25 -7.82 -4.38
C ALA A 49 -10.72 -7.50 -4.66
N GLN A 50 -11.58 -7.90 -3.74
CA GLN A 50 -13.01 -7.64 -3.77
C GLN A 50 -13.43 -6.86 -2.53
N ARG A 51 -14.05 -5.69 -2.75
CA ARG A 51 -14.66 -4.93 -1.66
C ARG A 51 -15.81 -5.70 -1.05
N ILE A 52 -15.87 -5.72 0.27
CA ILE A 52 -16.96 -6.27 1.05
C ILE A 52 -17.56 -5.19 1.96
N GLU A 53 -18.83 -5.31 2.28
CA GLU A 53 -19.54 -4.34 3.13
C GLU A 53 -19.67 -4.84 4.57
N ALA A 54 -19.52 -6.17 4.79
CA ALA A 54 -19.65 -6.78 6.11
C ALA A 54 -18.58 -7.83 6.34
N PHE A 55 -18.11 -7.99 7.58
CA PHE A 55 -17.04 -8.94 7.94
C PHE A 55 -17.46 -10.40 7.71
N GLU A 56 -18.73 -10.71 7.79
CA GLU A 56 -19.30 -12.05 7.55
C GLU A 56 -19.04 -12.56 6.12
N ASP A 57 -18.81 -11.65 5.16
CA ASP A 57 -18.47 -12.01 3.78
C ASP A 57 -16.98 -12.38 3.58
N LEU A 58 -16.10 -12.16 4.57
CA LEU A 58 -14.66 -12.42 4.49
C LEU A 58 -14.37 -13.84 4.01
N HIS A 59 -14.92 -14.83 4.71
CA HIS A 59 -14.67 -16.25 4.41
C HIS A 59 -15.20 -16.67 3.03
N LYS A 60 -16.29 -16.06 2.57
CA LYS A 60 -16.86 -16.32 1.25
C LYS A 60 -15.91 -15.86 0.14
N VAL A 61 -15.35 -14.65 0.29
CA VAL A 61 -14.40 -14.07 -0.68
C VAL A 61 -13.07 -14.84 -0.68
N ILE A 62 -12.58 -15.24 0.49
CA ILE A 62 -11.36 -16.07 0.60
C ILE A 62 -11.55 -17.43 -0.10
N ARG A 63 -12.71 -18.09 0.09
CA ARG A 63 -12.99 -19.42 -0.52
C ARG A 63 -12.99 -19.39 -2.04
N VAL A 64 -13.35 -18.28 -2.66
CA VAL A 64 -13.28 -18.13 -4.13
C VAL A 64 -11.93 -17.62 -4.62
N GLY A 65 -10.92 -17.59 -3.75
CA GLY A 65 -9.54 -17.27 -4.09
C GLY A 65 -9.23 -15.78 -4.22
N LYS A 66 -10.15 -14.90 -3.81
CA LYS A 66 -9.95 -13.44 -3.84
C LYS A 66 -9.47 -12.91 -2.49
N ILE A 67 -8.97 -11.67 -2.50
CA ILE A 67 -8.58 -10.90 -1.31
C ILE A 67 -9.79 -10.05 -0.89
N PRO A 68 -10.43 -10.31 0.27
CA PRO A 68 -11.44 -9.39 0.79
C PRO A 68 -10.78 -8.06 1.19
N LEU A 69 -11.40 -6.96 0.76
CA LEU A 69 -11.02 -5.61 1.09
C LEU A 69 -12.20 -4.91 1.77
N VAL A 70 -12.02 -4.50 3.00
CA VAL A 70 -13.06 -3.86 3.81
C VAL A 70 -12.69 -2.41 4.11
N VAL A 71 -13.70 -1.54 4.13
CA VAL A 71 -13.53 -0.18 4.65
C VAL A 71 -13.55 -0.27 6.17
N ASP A 72 -12.38 -0.12 6.77
CA ASP A 72 -12.18 -0.29 8.20
C ASP A 72 -11.02 0.61 8.66
N PRO A 73 -11.25 1.90 8.86
CA PRO A 73 -10.24 2.87 9.25
C PRO A 73 -9.68 2.61 10.65
N ASP A 74 -10.47 1.98 11.51
CA ASP A 74 -10.14 1.75 12.91
C ASP A 74 -9.55 0.35 13.17
N GLY A 75 -9.65 -0.56 12.17
CA GLY A 75 -9.12 -1.92 12.24
C GLY A 75 -9.94 -2.86 13.14
N GLU A 76 -11.25 -2.68 13.15
CA GLU A 76 -12.20 -3.49 13.93
C GLU A 76 -12.22 -4.95 13.48
N VAL A 77 -11.84 -5.21 12.23
CA VAL A 77 -11.75 -6.57 11.68
C VAL A 77 -10.81 -7.48 12.49
N VAL A 78 -9.80 -6.92 13.14
CA VAL A 78 -8.86 -7.70 13.96
C VAL A 78 -9.57 -8.29 15.18
N ASP A 79 -10.38 -7.48 15.86
CA ASP A 79 -11.13 -7.89 17.02
C ASP A 79 -12.25 -8.86 16.63
N TRP A 80 -12.95 -8.58 15.52
CA TRP A 80 -13.95 -9.48 14.95
C TRP A 80 -13.39 -10.87 14.62
N LEU A 81 -12.23 -10.95 13.98
CA LEU A 81 -11.58 -12.22 13.66
C LEU A 81 -11.20 -13.03 14.90
N ARG A 82 -10.83 -12.37 15.99
CA ARG A 82 -10.50 -13.01 17.27
C ARG A 82 -11.72 -13.62 17.95
N GLU A 83 -12.86 -12.96 17.83
CA GLU A 83 -14.12 -13.43 18.43
C GLU A 83 -14.76 -14.58 17.62
N GLU A 84 -14.68 -14.49 16.28
CA GLU A 84 -15.32 -15.46 15.37
C GLU A 84 -14.63 -16.83 15.34
N THR A 85 -13.31 -16.88 15.56
CA THR A 85 -12.54 -18.12 15.38
C THR A 85 -12.52 -18.98 16.65
N CYS A 86 -13.29 -20.10 16.60
CA CYS A 86 -13.23 -21.17 17.61
C CYS A 86 -11.96 -22.04 17.49
N GLU A 87 -11.30 -22.04 16.34
CA GLU A 87 -10.07 -22.80 16.08
C GLU A 87 -8.85 -21.88 16.16
N ARG A 88 -7.77 -22.36 16.77
CA ARG A 88 -6.54 -21.59 16.94
C ARG A 88 -5.81 -21.41 15.61
N MET A 89 -6.18 -20.39 14.86
CA MET A 89 -5.45 -19.90 13.70
C MET A 89 -4.41 -18.86 14.13
N ALA A 90 -3.27 -18.79 13.44
CA ALA A 90 -2.32 -17.71 13.64
C ALA A 90 -2.75 -16.49 12.84
N TYR A 91 -2.82 -15.34 13.51
CA TYR A 91 -3.06 -14.06 12.90
C TYR A 91 -1.78 -13.23 12.84
N VAL A 92 -1.50 -12.71 11.64
CA VAL A 92 -0.40 -11.78 11.42
C VAL A 92 -0.98 -10.44 11.00
N LEU A 93 -0.71 -9.40 11.78
CA LEU A 93 -1.07 -8.03 11.47
C LEU A 93 0.10 -7.32 10.81
N VAL A 94 -0.09 -6.80 9.61
CA VAL A 94 0.90 -5.96 8.92
C VAL A 94 0.38 -4.52 8.86
N ASP A 95 0.95 -3.62 9.67
CA ASP A 95 0.63 -2.21 9.58
C ASP A 95 1.37 -1.55 8.43
N ALA A 96 0.64 -1.37 7.34
CA ALA A 96 1.13 -0.79 6.08
C ALA A 96 0.61 0.63 5.82
N ARG A 97 0.03 1.31 6.84
CA ARG A 97 -0.56 2.65 6.71
C ARG A 97 0.47 3.73 6.34
N MET A 98 1.75 3.49 6.63
CA MET A 98 2.86 4.40 6.30
C MET A 98 2.68 5.82 6.86
N THR A 99 2.05 5.95 8.02
CA THR A 99 1.75 7.24 8.66
C THR A 99 3.01 7.95 9.19
N LYS A 100 4.10 7.19 9.39
CA LYS A 100 5.37 7.68 9.97
C LYS A 100 5.20 8.26 11.38
N LYS A 101 4.14 7.87 12.06
CA LYS A 101 3.82 8.23 13.44
C LYS A 101 3.77 6.97 14.27
N LYS A 102 4.01 7.12 15.59
CA LYS A 102 3.85 6.01 16.52
C LYS A 102 2.43 5.44 16.40
N PRO A 103 2.27 4.11 16.25
CA PRO A 103 0.96 3.49 16.18
C PRO A 103 0.25 3.59 17.54
N GLU A 104 -1.06 3.72 17.48
CA GLU A 104 -1.92 3.75 18.67
C GLU A 104 -2.17 2.35 19.27
N ARG A 105 -1.78 1.31 18.52
CA ARG A 105 -2.08 -0.09 18.83
C ARG A 105 -0.83 -0.85 19.27
N SER A 106 -1.02 -1.95 20.02
CA SER A 106 0.03 -2.68 20.73
C SER A 106 0.36 -4.05 20.08
N LEU A 107 1.44 -4.67 20.61
CA LEU A 107 1.90 -6.03 20.30
C LEU A 107 0.81 -7.11 20.47
N GLU A 108 -0.18 -6.88 21.33
CA GLU A 108 -1.18 -7.89 21.73
C GLU A 108 -2.28 -8.12 20.69
N GLN A 109 -2.29 -7.36 19.59
CA GLN A 109 -3.37 -7.43 18.59
C GLN A 109 -3.35 -8.69 17.73
N ALA A 110 -2.18 -9.31 17.54
CA ALA A 110 -2.00 -10.51 16.73
C ALA A 110 -0.84 -11.36 17.26
N ASP A 111 -0.75 -12.62 16.83
CA ASP A 111 0.39 -13.50 17.16
C ASP A 111 1.71 -12.93 16.63
N LEU A 112 1.65 -12.15 15.56
CA LEU A 112 2.80 -11.40 15.02
C LEU A 112 2.31 -10.07 14.47
N VAL A 113 2.86 -8.96 14.98
CA VAL A 113 2.61 -7.60 14.49
C VAL A 113 3.86 -7.11 13.77
N ILE A 114 3.71 -6.70 12.51
CA ILE A 114 4.80 -6.21 11.66
C ILE A 114 4.50 -4.77 11.24
N GLY A 115 5.43 -3.85 11.52
CA GLY A 115 5.35 -2.45 11.08
C GLY A 115 6.17 -2.22 9.81
N LEU A 116 5.67 -1.40 8.87
CA LEU A 116 6.40 -1.04 7.66
C LEU A 116 7.04 0.35 7.77
N GLY A 117 8.37 0.39 7.80
CA GLY A 117 9.17 1.61 7.76
C GLY A 117 9.19 2.43 9.06
N PRO A 118 9.50 3.73 8.97
CA PRO A 118 9.66 4.57 10.14
C PRO A 118 8.33 4.84 10.87
N GLY A 119 8.43 5.05 12.18
CA GLY A 119 7.30 5.26 13.09
C GLY A 119 7.06 4.08 14.03
N PHE A 120 7.65 2.92 13.74
CA PHE A 120 7.57 1.72 14.58
C PHE A 120 8.91 1.44 15.27
N THR A 121 8.84 0.87 16.46
CA THR A 121 9.99 0.32 17.20
C THR A 121 9.71 -1.15 17.50
N ALA A 122 10.53 -2.04 16.94
CA ALA A 122 10.43 -3.46 17.21
C ALA A 122 10.72 -3.73 18.69
N GLY A 123 9.94 -4.62 19.30
CA GLY A 123 9.97 -4.91 20.74
C GLY A 123 9.15 -3.94 21.61
N GLN A 124 8.60 -2.87 21.04
CA GLN A 124 7.73 -1.90 21.75
C GLN A 124 6.36 -1.75 21.09
N ASP A 125 6.33 -1.35 19.82
CA ASP A 125 5.09 -1.06 19.07
C ASP A 125 4.65 -2.25 18.19
N CYS A 126 5.60 -3.08 17.79
CA CYS A 126 5.42 -4.26 16.95
C CYS A 126 6.52 -5.31 17.27
N HIS A 127 6.32 -6.52 16.76
CA HIS A 127 7.31 -7.60 16.93
C HIS A 127 8.50 -7.44 15.95
N ALA A 128 8.22 -6.96 14.74
CA ALA A 128 9.24 -6.72 13.72
C ALA A 128 8.94 -5.46 12.91
N VAL A 129 9.98 -4.78 12.45
CA VAL A 129 9.87 -3.67 11.50
C VAL A 129 10.52 -4.08 10.20
N ILE A 130 9.89 -3.76 9.06
CA ILE A 130 10.51 -3.95 7.76
C ILE A 130 11.06 -2.62 7.24
N GLU A 131 12.35 -2.60 6.91
CA GLU A 131 12.98 -1.40 6.34
C GLU A 131 12.36 -1.05 4.98
N THR A 132 11.91 0.18 4.84
CA THR A 132 11.30 0.69 3.62
C THR A 132 12.12 1.75 2.91
N ASN A 133 13.20 2.25 3.51
CA ASN A 133 14.08 3.18 2.82
C ASN A 133 14.84 2.46 1.73
N ARG A 134 14.90 3.07 0.54
CA ARG A 134 15.61 2.48 -0.59
C ARG A 134 17.12 2.54 -0.35
N GLY A 135 17.82 1.46 -0.71
CA GLY A 135 19.25 1.31 -0.49
C GLY A 135 19.60 -0.10 0.00
N HIS A 136 20.77 -0.23 0.63
CA HIS A 136 21.33 -1.51 1.03
C HIS A 136 20.47 -2.28 2.05
N PHE A 137 19.65 -1.59 2.83
CA PHE A 137 18.86 -2.18 3.90
C PHE A 137 17.39 -2.44 3.51
N LEU A 138 16.97 -2.04 2.30
CA LEU A 138 15.58 -2.20 1.85
C LEU A 138 15.08 -3.65 2.01
N GLY A 139 13.94 -3.82 2.67
CA GLY A 139 13.29 -5.10 2.89
C GLY A 139 13.86 -5.91 4.05
N ARG A 140 14.89 -5.44 4.74
CA ARG A 140 15.42 -6.14 5.93
C ARG A 140 14.42 -6.18 7.06
N VAL A 141 14.37 -7.32 7.75
CA VAL A 141 13.62 -7.50 8.99
C VAL A 141 14.46 -6.99 10.16
N ILE A 142 13.86 -6.13 10.96
CA ILE A 142 14.45 -5.53 12.17
C ILE A 142 13.64 -6.07 13.35
N TRP A 143 14.27 -6.87 14.19
CA TRP A 143 13.66 -7.47 15.38
C TRP A 143 13.89 -6.66 16.66
N ASP A 144 14.80 -5.69 16.61
CA ASP A 144 15.09 -4.77 17.71
C ASP A 144 15.45 -3.38 17.14
N GLY A 145 14.78 -2.34 17.62
CA GLY A 145 14.96 -0.96 17.16
C GLY A 145 14.02 -0.53 16.03
N CYS A 146 14.46 0.44 15.22
CA CYS A 146 13.64 1.16 14.26
C CYS A 146 14.20 1.08 12.82
N ALA A 147 13.33 1.27 11.82
CA ALA A 147 13.75 1.56 10.47
C ALA A 147 14.42 2.94 10.36
N GLN A 148 15.14 3.16 9.26
CA GLN A 148 15.75 4.45 8.96
C GLN A 148 14.70 5.57 8.91
N SER A 149 15.07 6.74 9.42
CA SER A 149 14.19 7.92 9.41
C SER A 149 13.80 8.31 7.99
N ASP A 150 12.57 8.83 7.83
CA ASP A 150 12.12 9.35 6.55
C ASP A 150 12.92 10.59 6.15
N THR A 151 13.45 10.57 4.94
CA THR A 151 14.21 11.71 4.39
C THR A 151 13.31 12.83 3.86
N GLY A 152 12.01 12.56 3.67
CA GLY A 152 11.06 13.47 3.04
C GLY A 152 11.33 13.76 1.55
N THR A 153 12.42 13.24 1.00
CA THR A 153 12.84 13.51 -0.38
C THR A 153 12.46 12.34 -1.28
N PRO A 154 11.69 12.58 -2.36
CA PRO A 154 11.42 11.56 -3.36
C PRO A 154 12.73 11.06 -4.01
N GLU A 155 12.80 9.77 -4.25
CA GLU A 155 13.93 9.18 -4.94
C GLU A 155 14.05 9.68 -6.39
N SER A 156 15.27 9.89 -6.85
CA SER A 156 15.54 10.25 -8.23
C SER A 156 15.28 9.05 -9.16
N VAL A 157 14.61 9.31 -10.27
CA VAL A 157 14.43 8.37 -11.38
C VAL A 157 14.92 9.06 -12.65
N GLY A 158 15.93 8.51 -13.29
CA GLY A 158 16.67 9.24 -14.31
C GLY A 158 17.31 10.49 -13.68
N ASN A 159 17.17 11.64 -14.33
CA ASN A 159 17.65 12.92 -13.81
C ASN A 159 16.56 13.73 -13.08
N HIS A 160 15.38 13.13 -12.83
CA HIS A 160 14.25 13.80 -12.20
C HIS A 160 13.97 13.23 -10.81
N SER A 161 13.77 14.09 -9.83
CA SER A 161 13.46 13.71 -8.44
C SER A 161 12.14 14.34 -7.95
N VAL A 162 12.19 15.58 -7.51
CA VAL A 162 11.03 16.29 -6.96
C VAL A 162 10.02 16.64 -8.04
N GLU A 163 10.49 16.99 -9.23
CA GLU A 163 9.67 17.46 -10.37
C GLU A 163 8.71 16.39 -10.89
N ARG A 164 9.07 15.09 -10.75
CA ARG A 164 8.20 13.99 -11.16
C ARG A 164 6.93 13.86 -10.32
N VAL A 165 6.88 14.51 -9.16
CA VAL A 165 5.72 14.51 -8.28
C VAL A 165 4.80 15.67 -8.64
N LEU A 166 3.65 15.36 -9.23
CA LEU A 166 2.61 16.35 -9.49
C LEU A 166 1.88 16.68 -8.19
N ARG A 167 1.77 17.96 -7.88
CA ARG A 167 1.12 18.46 -6.66
C ARG A 167 -0.05 19.37 -6.99
N SER A 168 -1.06 19.38 -6.13
CA SER A 168 -2.16 20.32 -6.24
C SER A 168 -1.67 21.75 -5.94
N PRO A 169 -1.99 22.73 -6.80
CA PRO A 169 -1.65 24.13 -6.55
C PRO A 169 -2.58 24.79 -5.52
N THR A 170 -3.73 24.23 -5.25
CA THR A 170 -4.78 24.79 -4.38
C THR A 170 -5.66 23.69 -3.79
N ASP A 171 -6.48 24.05 -2.82
CA ASP A 171 -7.54 23.17 -2.31
C ASP A 171 -8.67 23.07 -3.35
N GLY A 172 -9.32 21.92 -3.43
CA GLY A 172 -10.48 21.70 -4.30
C GLY A 172 -10.67 20.28 -4.78
N ILE A 173 -11.62 20.08 -5.65
CA ILE A 173 -11.94 18.78 -6.24
C ILE A 173 -11.02 18.51 -7.42
N LEU A 174 -10.37 17.35 -7.41
CA LEU A 174 -9.49 16.88 -8.48
C LEU A 174 -10.30 16.44 -9.69
N LYS A 175 -9.99 16.99 -10.85
CA LYS A 175 -10.52 16.57 -12.16
C LYS A 175 -9.36 16.07 -13.03
N ASN A 176 -9.36 14.79 -13.34
CA ASN A 176 -8.37 14.18 -14.21
C ASN A 176 -8.66 14.52 -15.68
N LEU A 177 -7.63 14.88 -16.46
CA LEU A 177 -7.68 15.17 -17.89
C LEU A 177 -6.81 14.20 -18.70
N ALA A 178 -6.01 13.38 -18.02
CA ALA A 178 -5.21 12.31 -18.57
C ALA A 178 -5.43 11.03 -17.76
N THR A 179 -5.07 9.90 -18.33
CA THR A 179 -5.22 8.57 -17.74
C THR A 179 -3.85 7.98 -17.39
N ILE A 180 -3.77 7.17 -16.33
CA ILE A 180 -2.55 6.44 -16.00
C ILE A 180 -2.18 5.53 -17.18
N GLY A 181 -0.94 5.60 -17.62
CA GLY A 181 -0.43 4.91 -18.81
C GLY A 181 -0.25 5.82 -20.03
N ASP A 182 -0.87 7.00 -20.04
CA ASP A 182 -0.70 7.95 -21.13
C ASP A 182 0.75 8.46 -21.22
N HIS A 183 1.24 8.58 -22.47
CA HIS A 183 2.46 9.32 -22.79
C HIS A 183 2.14 10.82 -22.81
N ILE A 184 2.74 11.56 -21.93
CA ILE A 184 2.46 12.98 -21.67
C ILE A 184 3.61 13.82 -22.20
N SER A 185 3.29 14.84 -23.01
CA SER A 185 4.27 15.83 -23.47
C SER A 185 4.54 16.88 -22.39
N MET A 186 5.73 17.48 -22.38
CA MET A 186 6.05 18.63 -21.54
C MET A 186 5.02 19.76 -21.74
N GLY A 187 4.51 20.33 -20.66
CA GLY A 187 3.50 21.38 -20.68
C GLY A 187 2.05 20.89 -20.85
N GLN A 188 1.83 19.62 -21.20
CA GLN A 188 0.49 19.06 -21.33
C GLN A 188 -0.25 19.08 -19.97
N THR A 189 -1.52 19.49 -19.99
CA THR A 189 -2.36 19.50 -18.78
C THR A 189 -2.79 18.05 -18.44
N VAL A 190 -2.44 17.59 -17.23
CA VAL A 190 -2.74 16.24 -16.72
C VAL A 190 -4.01 16.24 -15.88
N ALA A 191 -4.23 17.29 -15.12
CA ALA A 191 -5.37 17.42 -14.22
C ALA A 191 -5.71 18.88 -13.96
N MET A 192 -6.84 19.12 -13.29
CA MET A 192 -7.27 20.43 -12.81
C MET A 192 -7.79 20.33 -11.38
N VAL A 193 -7.59 21.38 -10.59
CA VAL A 193 -8.18 21.57 -9.25
C VAL A 193 -8.71 22.99 -9.19
N ASN A 194 -9.99 23.15 -8.91
CA ASN A 194 -10.63 24.49 -8.78
C ASN A 194 -10.30 25.46 -9.94
N GLY A 195 -10.27 24.98 -11.20
CA GLY A 195 -9.92 25.74 -12.39
C GLY A 195 -8.42 25.91 -12.66
N TYR A 196 -7.55 25.60 -11.73
CA TYR A 196 -6.10 25.64 -11.92
C TYR A 196 -5.60 24.38 -12.64
N ARG A 197 -4.82 24.58 -13.69
CA ARG A 197 -4.22 23.48 -14.47
C ARG A 197 -2.98 22.94 -13.79
N ILE A 198 -2.81 21.62 -13.84
CA ILE A 198 -1.60 20.93 -13.41
C ILE A 198 -0.95 20.36 -14.66
N ASN A 199 0.15 20.97 -15.08
CA ASN A 199 0.83 20.62 -16.30
C ASN A 199 2.05 19.73 -16.01
N ALA A 200 2.40 18.87 -16.97
CA ALA A 200 3.57 18.02 -16.90
C ALA A 200 4.85 18.86 -17.01
N PRO A 201 5.80 18.74 -16.08
CA PRO A 201 7.04 19.51 -16.10
C PRO A 201 8.05 19.00 -17.15
N PHE A 202 7.89 17.77 -17.61
CA PHE A 202 8.70 17.13 -18.65
C PHE A 202 7.86 16.08 -19.40
N ALA A 203 8.38 15.52 -20.48
CA ALA A 203 7.74 14.43 -21.20
C ALA A 203 7.99 13.08 -20.51
N GLY A 204 6.98 12.19 -20.47
CA GLY A 204 7.09 10.88 -19.84
C GLY A 204 5.75 10.17 -19.74
N VAL A 205 5.71 9.03 -19.07
CA VAL A 205 4.47 8.27 -18.81
C VAL A 205 3.82 8.72 -17.51
N LEU A 206 2.53 9.01 -17.53
CA LEU A 206 1.73 9.26 -16.32
C LEU A 206 1.58 7.94 -15.55
N ARG A 207 2.48 7.72 -14.59
CA ARG A 207 2.54 6.47 -13.83
C ARG A 207 1.56 6.41 -12.67
N GLY A 208 1.08 7.55 -12.23
CA GLY A 208 0.14 7.62 -11.13
C GLY A 208 -0.65 8.91 -11.13
N LEU A 209 -1.91 8.81 -10.72
CA LEU A 209 -2.82 9.93 -10.53
C LEU A 209 -3.90 9.51 -9.53
N LEU A 210 -4.23 10.36 -8.57
CA LEU A 210 -5.32 10.11 -7.62
C LEU A 210 -6.66 9.87 -8.32
N TYR A 211 -7.56 9.21 -7.64
CA TYR A 211 -8.91 8.99 -8.14
C TYR A 211 -9.61 10.34 -8.38
N PRO A 212 -10.31 10.51 -9.51
CA PRO A 212 -11.01 11.76 -9.81
C PRO A 212 -12.16 12.01 -8.81
N GLY A 213 -12.46 13.26 -8.55
CA GLY A 213 -13.53 13.65 -7.62
C GLY A 213 -13.09 13.74 -6.16
N LEU A 214 -11.86 13.37 -5.82
CA LEU A 214 -11.35 13.53 -4.46
C LEU A 214 -11.10 15.00 -4.11
N MET A 215 -11.40 15.36 -2.87
CA MET A 215 -10.96 16.63 -2.29
C MET A 215 -9.45 16.56 -2.03
N VAL A 216 -8.70 17.51 -2.56
CA VAL A 216 -7.26 17.62 -2.38
C VAL A 216 -6.91 18.97 -1.78
N THR A 217 -5.80 19.05 -1.05
CA THR A 217 -5.29 20.30 -0.47
C THR A 217 -4.07 20.80 -1.22
N SER A 218 -3.80 22.09 -1.10
CA SER A 218 -2.60 22.73 -1.67
C SER A 218 -1.34 21.98 -1.24
N GLY A 219 -0.44 21.69 -2.20
CA GLY A 219 0.80 20.95 -1.97
C GLY A 219 0.62 19.43 -1.92
N MET A 220 -0.61 18.90 -1.81
CA MET A 220 -0.86 17.45 -1.78
C MET A 220 -0.32 16.79 -3.06
N LYS A 221 0.37 15.66 -2.90
CA LYS A 221 0.79 14.84 -4.04
C LYS A 221 -0.43 14.21 -4.70
N ILE A 222 -0.66 14.55 -5.97
CA ILE A 222 -1.79 14.04 -6.74
C ILE A 222 -1.40 13.11 -7.88
N GLY A 223 -0.14 13.16 -8.34
CA GLY A 223 0.30 12.37 -9.47
C GLY A 223 1.80 12.06 -9.44
N ASP A 224 2.21 11.20 -10.36
CA ASP A 224 3.59 10.75 -10.51
C ASP A 224 3.87 10.54 -12.01
N LEU A 225 4.83 11.30 -12.57
CA LEU A 225 5.27 11.22 -13.95
C LEU A 225 6.61 10.48 -14.02
N ASP A 226 6.74 9.49 -14.90
CA ASP A 226 7.95 8.68 -15.04
C ASP A 226 8.70 9.04 -16.32
N PRO A 227 9.95 9.56 -16.22
CA PRO A 227 10.71 9.98 -17.38
C PRO A 227 11.26 8.81 -18.22
N ARG A 228 11.21 7.57 -17.72
CA ARG A 228 11.71 6.40 -18.44
C ARG A 228 10.83 5.99 -19.62
N ASP A 229 9.66 6.58 -19.75
CA ASP A 229 8.72 6.43 -20.86
C ASP A 229 8.30 4.97 -21.15
N ASP A 230 8.23 4.14 -20.10
CA ASP A 230 7.83 2.73 -20.18
C ASP A 230 6.50 2.53 -19.41
N SER A 231 5.40 2.35 -20.16
CA SER A 231 4.06 2.18 -19.62
C SER A 231 3.90 0.93 -18.75
N ARG A 232 4.76 -0.09 -18.89
CA ARG A 232 4.73 -1.30 -18.05
C ARG A 232 4.89 -0.97 -16.57
N TYR A 233 5.63 0.11 -16.24
CA TYR A 233 5.77 0.56 -14.85
C TYR A 233 4.49 1.07 -14.21
N CYS A 234 3.43 1.29 -15.00
CA CYS A 234 2.12 1.65 -14.47
C CYS A 234 1.39 0.45 -13.88
N TRP A 235 1.62 -0.75 -14.43
CA TRP A 235 0.85 -1.97 -14.19
C TRP A 235 1.57 -3.01 -13.34
N LEU A 236 2.86 -2.81 -13.09
CA LEU A 236 3.68 -3.73 -12.30
C LEU A 236 4.00 -3.12 -10.92
N VAL A 237 3.85 -3.95 -9.90
CA VAL A 237 4.27 -3.62 -8.54
C VAL A 237 5.79 -3.37 -8.53
N SER A 238 6.22 -2.31 -7.85
CA SER A 238 7.63 -1.93 -7.88
C SER A 238 8.53 -2.92 -7.13
N ASP A 239 9.80 -2.96 -7.54
CA ASP A 239 10.90 -3.64 -6.85
C ASP A 239 10.90 -3.35 -5.33
N LYS A 240 10.75 -2.08 -4.95
CA LYS A 240 10.65 -1.66 -3.55
C LYS A 240 9.50 -2.38 -2.83
N SER A 241 8.30 -2.41 -3.41
CA SER A 241 7.14 -3.04 -2.78
C SER A 241 7.30 -4.56 -2.70
N LEU A 242 7.93 -5.17 -3.70
CA LEU A 242 8.24 -6.60 -3.70
C LEU A 242 9.33 -6.96 -2.68
N ALA A 243 10.37 -6.12 -2.52
CA ALA A 243 11.41 -6.32 -1.52
C ALA A 243 10.82 -6.24 -0.09
N VAL A 244 10.01 -5.22 0.19
CA VAL A 244 9.33 -5.09 1.50
C VAL A 244 8.38 -6.26 1.74
N GLY A 245 7.63 -6.71 0.73
CA GLY A 245 6.79 -7.91 0.83
C GLY A 245 7.61 -9.18 1.10
N GLY A 246 8.83 -9.28 0.56
CA GLY A 246 9.79 -10.34 0.88
C GLY A 246 10.22 -10.32 2.34
N GLY A 247 10.51 -9.13 2.89
CA GLY A 247 10.83 -8.97 4.31
C GLY A 247 9.65 -9.35 5.23
N VAL A 248 8.42 -8.99 4.85
CA VAL A 248 7.22 -9.45 5.61
C VAL A 248 7.12 -10.97 5.60
N LEU A 249 7.29 -11.61 4.44
CA LEU A 249 7.27 -13.07 4.32
C LEU A 249 8.37 -13.73 5.17
N GLU A 250 9.58 -13.17 5.16
CA GLU A 250 10.70 -13.62 6.00
C GLU A 250 10.33 -13.54 7.49
N ALA A 251 9.78 -12.40 7.95
CA ALA A 251 9.38 -12.21 9.34
C ALA A 251 8.30 -13.23 9.77
N ILE A 252 7.31 -13.52 8.92
CA ILE A 252 6.29 -14.53 9.17
C ILE A 252 6.92 -15.91 9.35
N LEU A 253 7.78 -16.32 8.42
CA LEU A 253 8.41 -17.64 8.43
C LEU A 253 9.50 -17.78 9.53
N ALA A 254 10.12 -16.69 9.94
CA ALA A 254 11.11 -16.67 11.01
C ALA A 254 10.46 -16.70 12.41
N SER A 255 9.21 -16.27 12.56
CA SER A 255 8.48 -16.29 13.84
C SER A 255 8.24 -17.73 14.31
N PRO A 256 8.78 -18.15 15.49
CA PRO A 256 8.62 -19.52 15.98
C PRO A 256 7.16 -19.90 16.25
N ASP A 257 6.36 -18.94 16.69
CA ASP A 257 4.95 -19.17 17.04
C ASP A 257 4.10 -19.38 15.80
N VAL A 258 4.23 -18.51 14.81
CA VAL A 258 3.52 -18.63 13.52
C VAL A 258 4.00 -19.89 12.77
N ARG A 259 5.31 -20.14 12.71
CA ARG A 259 5.86 -21.32 12.02
C ARG A 259 5.38 -22.64 12.61
N ARG A 260 5.23 -22.73 13.95
CA ARG A 260 4.68 -23.93 14.59
C ARG A 260 3.24 -24.23 14.14
N MET A 261 2.45 -23.21 13.84
CA MET A 261 1.08 -23.40 13.35
C MET A 261 1.05 -23.79 11.88
N LEU A 262 1.91 -23.20 11.05
CA LEU A 262 2.05 -23.57 9.62
C LEU A 262 2.48 -25.03 9.42
N LEU A 263 3.26 -25.61 10.34
CA LEU A 263 3.76 -26.99 10.23
C LEU A 263 2.78 -28.05 10.79
N LYS A 264 1.66 -27.63 11.39
CA LYS A 264 0.64 -28.54 11.96
C LYS A 264 -0.52 -28.85 10.98
N THR A 265 -0.50 -28.21 9.82
CA THR A 265 -1.44 -28.44 8.70
C THR A 265 -0.82 -29.39 7.69
#